data_e89182a784992ebd7196124ad9dfef68
#
_entry.id   e89182a784992ebd7196124ad9dfef68
#
_cell.length_a   1.000
_cell.length_b   1.000
_cell.length_c   1.000
_cell.angle_alpha   90.00
_cell.angle_beta   90.00
_cell.angle_gamma   90.00
#
_symmetry.space_group_name_H-M   'P 1'
#
loop_
_entity.id
_entity.type
_entity.pdbx_description
1 polymer ?
#
loop_
_entity_poly.entity_id
_entity_poly.type
_entity_poly.pdbx_seq_one_letter_code
_entity_poly.pdbx_strand_id
1 'polypeptide(L)'
;MEVIERGTPKAIQDFAKKMVLKSCDFGVPQNRQRIYIVLWLEGLIESFSYPSPTGATTRVGNILERNPDPKYTLSDRLWEGHQRRKLQNTINGKGFGFGLVTPSSEYTNTISARYYKDGSEILIDLCDGKNPRKLTEREAARLQGFPDEFVLSKSTVQAYKQFGNSVSVPVIHAIAEKIARFF
;
A
#
# COMPACT_ATOMS: atom_id res chain seq x y z
N MET A 1 -6.57 -20.85 2.79
CA MET A 1 -6.52 -21.87 1.71
C MET A 1 -7.88 -22.36 1.26
N GLU A 2 -8.92 -22.29 2.11
CA GLU A 2 -10.26 -22.91 1.84
C GLU A 2 -11.27 -22.13 0.96
N VAL A 3 -11.09 -20.83 0.72
CA VAL A 3 -12.17 -20.00 0.12
C VAL A 3 -12.27 -20.16 -1.41
N ILE A 4 -11.20 -20.53 -2.10
CA ILE A 4 -11.25 -20.77 -3.56
C ILE A 4 -11.70 -22.21 -3.87
N GLU A 5 -11.48 -23.14 -2.94
CA GLU A 5 -11.80 -24.55 -3.14
C GLU A 5 -13.31 -24.84 -3.14
N ARG A 6 -14.13 -24.03 -2.44
CA ARG A 6 -15.57 -24.29 -2.29
C ARG A 6 -16.47 -23.85 -3.45
N GLY A 7 -15.97 -23.07 -4.40
CA GLY A 7 -16.80 -22.53 -5.50
C GLY A 7 -16.19 -22.60 -6.90
N THR A 8 -14.92 -23.04 -7.01
CA THR A 8 -14.23 -23.08 -8.29
C THR A 8 -14.35 -24.49 -8.91
N PRO A 9 -14.81 -24.62 -10.16
CA PRO A 9 -14.82 -25.92 -10.83
C PRO A 9 -13.44 -26.58 -10.77
N LYS A 10 -13.40 -27.90 -10.52
CA LYS A 10 -12.16 -28.68 -10.37
C LYS A 10 -11.18 -28.45 -11.55
N ALA A 11 -11.72 -28.29 -12.76
CA ALA A 11 -10.96 -27.98 -13.97
C ALA A 11 -10.19 -26.63 -13.92
N ILE A 12 -10.58 -25.68 -13.06
CA ILE A 12 -9.89 -24.39 -12.89
C ILE A 12 -8.86 -24.47 -11.76
N GLN A 13 -9.02 -25.40 -10.81
CA GLN A 13 -8.10 -25.53 -9.65
C GLN A 13 -6.71 -25.98 -10.09
N ASP A 14 -6.60 -26.80 -11.13
CA ASP A 14 -5.33 -27.33 -11.64
C ASP A 14 -4.52 -26.26 -12.40
N PHE A 15 -5.19 -25.21 -12.92
CA PHE A 15 -4.61 -24.10 -13.69
C PHE A 15 -4.67 -22.75 -12.97
N ALA A 16 -4.82 -22.77 -11.65
CA ALA A 16 -4.87 -21.58 -10.81
C ALA A 16 -3.87 -21.67 -9.68
N LYS A 17 -3.02 -20.63 -9.55
CA LYS A 17 -2.20 -20.46 -8.35
C LYS A 17 -2.53 -19.16 -7.65
N LYS A 18 -2.54 -19.19 -6.33
CA LYS A 18 -2.74 -18.02 -5.48
C LYS A 18 -1.58 -17.86 -4.50
N MET A 19 -1.24 -16.60 -4.24
CA MET A 19 -0.25 -16.26 -3.21
C MET A 19 -0.58 -14.91 -2.59
N VAL A 20 -0.28 -14.77 -1.30
CA VAL A 20 -0.29 -13.48 -0.61
C VAL A 20 1.10 -12.88 -0.71
N LEU A 21 1.20 -11.70 -1.32
CA LEU A 21 2.45 -10.94 -1.43
C LEU A 21 2.33 -9.63 -0.69
N LYS A 22 3.44 -9.18 -0.11
CA LYS A 22 3.59 -7.90 0.60
C LYS A 22 4.33 -6.90 -0.26
N SER A 23 3.87 -5.65 -0.34
CA SER A 23 4.52 -4.62 -1.13
C SER A 23 5.93 -4.27 -0.61
N CYS A 24 6.15 -4.27 0.70
CA CYS A 24 7.47 -3.98 1.27
C CYS A 24 8.52 -5.04 0.90
N ASP A 25 8.12 -6.26 0.61
CA ASP A 25 9.03 -7.31 0.14
C ASP A 25 9.53 -7.07 -1.31
N PHE A 26 8.94 -6.08 -2.00
CA PHE A 26 9.22 -5.71 -3.39
C PHE A 26 9.71 -4.25 -3.54
N GLY A 27 10.23 -3.64 -2.48
CA GLY A 27 10.96 -2.38 -2.53
C GLY A 27 10.15 -1.10 -2.34
N VAL A 28 8.85 -1.18 -1.97
CA VAL A 28 8.08 0.01 -1.56
C VAL A 28 7.79 -0.01 -0.06
N PRO A 29 7.89 1.13 0.65
CA PRO A 29 7.79 1.17 2.11
C PRO A 29 6.33 1.10 2.60
N GLN A 30 5.59 0.07 2.20
CA GLN A 30 4.19 -0.14 2.57
C GLN A 30 3.91 -1.59 2.95
N ASN A 31 3.37 -1.80 4.15
CA ASN A 31 2.89 -3.12 4.57
C ASN A 31 1.49 -3.39 3.97
N ARG A 32 1.46 -3.61 2.65
CA ARG A 32 0.24 -3.92 1.89
C ARG A 32 0.28 -5.38 1.47
N GLN A 33 -0.52 -6.20 2.10
CA GLN A 33 -0.70 -7.61 1.75
C GLN A 33 -1.91 -7.76 0.83
N ARG A 34 -1.73 -8.45 -0.29
CA ARG A 34 -2.82 -8.76 -1.24
C ARG A 34 -2.68 -10.19 -1.74
N ILE A 35 -3.83 -10.78 -2.01
CA ILE A 35 -3.91 -12.07 -2.69
C ILE A 35 -3.79 -11.79 -4.19
N TYR A 36 -2.87 -12.49 -4.84
CA TYR A 36 -2.72 -12.51 -6.29
C TYR A 36 -3.11 -13.90 -6.78
N ILE A 37 -3.89 -13.95 -7.85
CA ILE A 37 -4.36 -15.18 -8.48
C ILE A 37 -3.96 -15.14 -9.93
N VAL A 38 -3.16 -16.12 -10.37
CA VAL A 38 -2.78 -16.31 -11.77
C VAL A 38 -3.53 -17.52 -12.29
N LEU A 39 -4.21 -17.33 -13.40
CA LEU A 39 -5.01 -18.35 -14.10
C LEU A 39 -4.44 -18.50 -15.51
N TRP A 40 -4.39 -19.73 -16.04
CA TRP A 40 -3.98 -19.99 -17.40
C TRP A 40 -4.81 -21.09 -18.05
N LEU A 41 -4.75 -21.14 -19.39
CA LEU A 41 -5.43 -22.19 -20.14
C LEU A 41 -4.64 -23.49 -20.07
N GLU A 42 -5.34 -24.60 -20.05
CA GLU A 42 -4.75 -25.94 -20.13
C GLU A 42 -3.81 -26.07 -21.32
N GLY A 43 -2.64 -26.68 -21.09
CA GLY A 43 -1.63 -26.88 -22.13
C GLY A 43 -0.77 -25.63 -22.46
N LEU A 44 -1.11 -24.43 -21.94
CA LEU A 44 -0.34 -23.23 -22.20
C LEU A 44 0.90 -23.13 -21.30
N ILE A 45 0.75 -23.50 -20.05
CA ILE A 45 1.82 -23.43 -19.01
C ILE A 45 1.74 -24.73 -18.18
N GLU A 46 2.85 -25.44 -18.04
CA GLU A 46 2.89 -26.64 -17.20
C GLU A 46 2.79 -26.31 -15.72
N SER A 47 3.50 -25.25 -15.28
CA SER A 47 3.47 -24.79 -13.90
C SER A 47 3.85 -23.31 -13.81
N PHE A 48 3.23 -22.59 -12.88
CA PHE A 48 3.58 -21.20 -12.55
C PHE A 48 4.14 -21.12 -11.13
N SER A 49 5.19 -20.31 -10.93
CA SER A 49 5.74 -19.98 -9.61
C SER A 49 5.78 -18.47 -9.42
N TYR A 50 5.26 -17.99 -8.29
CA TYR A 50 5.30 -16.58 -7.91
C TYR A 50 6.74 -16.10 -7.68
N PRO A 51 7.00 -14.78 -7.89
CA PRO A 51 8.30 -14.20 -7.58
C PRO A 51 8.61 -14.27 -6.09
N SER A 52 9.88 -14.47 -5.76
CA SER A 52 10.38 -14.35 -4.39
C SER A 52 10.55 -12.89 -4.01
N PRO A 53 10.50 -12.55 -2.70
CA PRO A 53 10.89 -11.23 -2.19
C PRO A 53 12.24 -10.77 -2.74
N THR A 54 12.36 -9.48 -3.06
CA THR A 54 13.60 -8.93 -3.61
C THR A 54 14.70 -8.74 -2.56
N GLY A 55 14.35 -8.75 -1.27
CA GLY A 55 15.25 -8.45 -0.16
C GLY A 55 15.65 -6.97 -0.07
N ALA A 56 15.03 -6.09 -0.87
CA ALA A 56 15.32 -4.67 -0.84
C ALA A 56 14.89 -4.06 0.50
N THR A 57 15.82 -3.33 1.14
CA THR A 57 15.48 -2.56 2.34
C THR A 57 14.64 -1.34 1.95
N THR A 58 13.55 -1.13 2.67
CA THR A 58 12.67 0.02 2.45
C THR A 58 12.79 1.03 3.58
N ARG A 59 12.57 2.30 3.26
CA ARG A 59 12.45 3.39 4.23
C ARG A 59 11.40 4.38 3.78
N VAL A 60 10.58 4.83 4.71
CA VAL A 60 9.52 5.82 4.43
C VAL A 60 10.14 7.11 3.87
N GLY A 61 11.29 7.53 4.38
CA GLY A 61 12.00 8.71 3.89
C GLY A 61 12.29 8.72 2.38
N ASN A 62 12.41 7.54 1.74
CA ASN A 62 12.73 7.43 0.32
C ASN A 62 11.60 7.92 -0.60
N ILE A 63 10.36 7.96 -0.11
CA ILE A 63 9.20 8.41 -0.89
C ILE A 63 8.81 9.87 -0.59
N LEU A 64 9.36 10.45 0.49
CA LEU A 64 8.94 11.77 0.96
C LEU A 64 9.47 12.90 0.08
N GLU A 65 8.64 13.91 -0.15
CA GLU A 65 9.04 15.17 -0.77
C GLU A 65 9.82 16.01 0.23
N ARG A 66 10.85 16.74 -0.26
CA ARG A 66 11.72 17.57 0.60
C ARG A 66 10.98 18.74 1.23
N ASN A 67 10.11 19.39 0.46
CA ASN A 67 9.38 20.60 0.88
C ASN A 67 7.90 20.47 0.51
N PRO A 68 7.12 19.61 1.19
CA PRO A 68 5.70 19.48 0.93
C PRO A 68 4.96 20.76 1.35
N ASP A 69 3.84 21.06 0.68
CA ASP A 69 2.97 22.17 1.02
C ASP A 69 2.51 22.05 2.49
N PRO A 70 2.60 23.12 3.29
CA PRO A 70 2.15 23.11 4.69
C PRO A 70 0.70 22.68 4.92
N LYS A 71 -0.14 22.74 3.90
CA LYS A 71 -1.55 22.27 3.96
C LYS A 71 -1.68 20.80 4.34
N TYR A 72 -0.63 19.98 4.16
CA TYR A 72 -0.65 18.58 4.56
C TYR A 72 -0.40 18.38 6.06
N THR A 73 0.16 19.37 6.76
CA THR A 73 0.35 19.32 8.22
C THR A 73 -0.99 19.42 8.91
N LEU A 74 -1.22 18.55 9.90
CA LEU A 74 -2.47 18.55 10.65
C LEU A 74 -2.56 19.81 11.52
N SER A 75 -3.75 20.43 11.57
CA SER A 75 -4.03 21.45 12.56
C SER A 75 -4.03 20.85 13.97
N ASP A 76 -3.76 21.65 15.00
CA ASP A 76 -3.78 21.23 16.41
C ASP A 76 -5.09 20.51 16.75
N ARG A 77 -6.22 21.12 16.36
CA ARG A 77 -7.56 20.57 16.59
C ARG A 77 -7.71 19.16 15.99
N LEU A 78 -7.20 18.94 14.77
CA LEU A 78 -7.31 17.65 14.10
C LEU A 78 -6.37 16.63 14.74
N TRP A 79 -5.16 17.04 15.09
CA TRP A 79 -4.19 16.17 15.75
C TRP A 79 -4.65 15.73 17.15
N GLU A 80 -5.13 16.66 17.97
CA GLU A 80 -5.75 16.34 19.27
C GLU A 80 -6.96 15.39 19.13
N GLY A 81 -7.77 15.59 18.07
CA GLY A 81 -8.88 14.71 17.75
C GLY A 81 -8.43 13.27 17.46
N HIS A 82 -7.32 13.10 16.71
CA HIS A 82 -6.74 11.78 16.45
C HIS A 82 -6.22 11.13 17.73
N GLN A 83 -5.50 11.89 18.57
CA GLN A 83 -4.97 11.39 19.85
C GLN A 83 -6.09 10.94 20.78
N ARG A 84 -7.13 11.77 20.95
CA ARG A 84 -8.30 11.45 21.77
C ARG A 84 -9.02 10.21 21.26
N ARG A 85 -9.24 10.10 19.93
CA ARG A 85 -9.86 8.92 19.33
C ARG A 85 -9.03 7.66 19.57
N LYS A 86 -7.70 7.73 19.45
CA LYS A 86 -6.81 6.58 19.73
C LYS A 86 -6.93 6.13 21.19
N LEU A 87 -6.88 7.07 22.12
CA LEU A 87 -7.04 6.80 23.55
C LEU A 87 -8.39 6.12 23.83
N GLN A 88 -9.48 6.69 23.31
CA GLN A 88 -10.83 6.15 23.49
C GLN A 88 -10.98 4.74 22.89
N ASN A 89 -10.38 4.50 21.71
CA ASN A 89 -10.38 3.19 21.09
C ASN A 89 -9.61 2.17 21.94
N THR A 90 -8.46 2.56 22.51
CA THR A 90 -7.68 1.70 23.42
C THR A 90 -8.48 1.32 24.66
N ILE A 91 -9.15 2.29 25.29
CA ILE A 91 -9.99 2.06 26.47
C ILE A 91 -11.14 1.10 26.14
N ASN A 92 -11.75 1.25 24.97
CA ASN A 92 -12.92 0.47 24.57
C ASN A 92 -12.56 -0.85 23.88
N GLY A 93 -11.28 -1.21 23.73
CA GLY A 93 -10.84 -2.37 22.98
C GLY A 93 -11.23 -2.33 21.51
N LYS A 94 -11.41 -1.13 20.92
CA LYS A 94 -11.88 -0.92 19.54
C LYS A 94 -10.83 -0.20 18.70
N GLY A 95 -10.66 -0.69 17.48
CA GLY A 95 -9.99 0.00 16.39
C GLY A 95 -8.54 0.39 16.65
N PHE A 96 -7.96 0.92 15.63
CA PHE A 96 -6.54 1.16 15.57
C PHE A 96 -6.14 2.63 15.86
N GLY A 97 -7.07 3.59 15.67
CA GLY A 97 -6.82 5.02 15.91
C GLY A 97 -6.12 5.71 14.74
N PHE A 98 -4.78 5.74 14.73
CA PHE A 98 -3.98 6.28 13.64
C PHE A 98 -2.63 5.57 13.53
N GLY A 99 -2.04 5.57 12.35
CA GLY A 99 -0.67 5.13 12.09
C GLY A 99 0.29 6.31 12.05
N LEU A 100 1.31 6.30 12.89
CA LEU A 100 2.36 7.31 12.91
C LEU A 100 3.68 6.66 12.54
N VAL A 101 4.36 7.23 11.56
CA VAL A 101 5.67 6.79 11.09
C VAL A 101 6.62 7.99 10.94
N THR A 102 7.90 7.72 10.97
CA THR A 102 8.96 8.71 10.73
C THR A 102 9.68 8.41 9.41
N PRO A 103 10.51 9.32 8.89
CA PRO A 103 11.33 9.03 7.71
C PRO A 103 12.24 7.80 7.87
N SER A 104 12.64 7.44 9.09
CA SER A 104 13.45 6.26 9.38
C SER A 104 12.66 4.96 9.46
N SER A 105 11.34 5.02 9.53
CA SER A 105 10.49 3.83 9.57
C SER A 105 10.69 2.98 8.32
N GLU A 106 10.71 1.67 8.49
CA GLU A 106 10.90 0.71 7.40
C GLU A 106 9.72 0.72 6.41
N TYR A 107 8.50 0.77 6.93
CA TYR A 107 7.28 0.81 6.12
C TYR A 107 6.13 1.51 6.86
N THR A 108 5.11 1.87 6.08
CA THR A 108 3.83 2.41 6.55
C THR A 108 2.77 1.32 6.64
N ASN A 109 1.62 1.67 7.21
CA ASN A 109 0.39 0.91 6.99
C ASN A 109 -0.07 0.98 5.53
N THR A 110 -1.13 0.23 5.20
CA THR A 110 -1.74 0.28 3.87
C THR A 110 -2.53 1.57 3.68
N ILE A 111 -2.24 2.31 2.60
CA ILE A 111 -3.10 3.42 2.17
C ILE A 111 -4.43 2.89 1.67
N SER A 112 -5.55 3.51 2.08
CA SER A 112 -6.90 3.17 1.64
C SER A 112 -7.44 4.17 0.63
N ALA A 113 -8.48 3.78 -0.13
CA ALA A 113 -9.20 4.69 -1.01
C ALA A 113 -9.90 5.86 -0.27
N ARG A 114 -9.98 5.79 1.06
CA ARG A 114 -10.59 6.81 1.93
C ARG A 114 -9.57 7.75 2.57
N TYR A 115 -8.28 7.59 2.24
CA TYR A 115 -7.18 8.39 2.79
C TYR A 115 -7.41 9.91 2.66
N TYR A 116 -8.10 10.35 1.63
CA TYR A 116 -8.45 11.76 1.41
C TYR A 116 -9.23 12.39 2.59
N LYS A 117 -9.90 11.60 3.42
CA LYS A 117 -10.72 12.11 4.53
C LYS A 117 -9.84 12.73 5.62
N ASP A 118 -9.24 11.92 6.44
CA ASP A 118 -8.43 12.36 7.59
C ASP A 118 -6.98 11.84 7.57
N GLY A 119 -6.68 10.94 6.65
CA GLY A 119 -5.33 10.38 6.46
C GLY A 119 -4.83 9.55 7.63
N SER A 120 -5.71 9.13 8.54
CA SER A 120 -5.33 8.50 9.81
C SER A 120 -4.57 7.18 9.66
N GLU A 121 -4.64 6.53 8.51
CA GLU A 121 -3.90 5.30 8.26
C GLU A 121 -2.39 5.51 8.24
N ILE A 122 -1.94 6.69 7.73
CA ILE A 122 -0.52 7.00 7.57
C ILE A 122 -0.31 8.49 7.85
N LEU A 123 0.27 8.79 9.00
CA LEU A 123 0.72 10.14 9.36
C LEU A 123 2.24 10.13 9.46
N ILE A 124 2.87 11.16 8.93
CA ILE A 124 4.32 11.33 8.92
C ILE A 124 4.71 12.32 10.02
N ASP A 125 5.46 11.85 10.99
CA ASP A 125 6.14 12.68 11.98
C ASP A 125 7.57 12.98 11.48
N LEU A 126 7.84 14.23 11.21
CA LEU A 126 9.17 14.68 10.77
C LEU A 126 10.15 14.90 11.94
N CYS A 127 9.69 14.70 13.17
CA CYS A 127 10.46 14.91 14.40
C CYS A 127 11.01 16.37 14.52
N ASP A 128 10.30 17.35 13.96
CA ASP A 128 10.67 18.77 13.93
C ASP A 128 9.89 19.62 14.95
N GLY A 129 9.15 18.97 15.85
CA GLY A 129 8.34 19.60 16.88
C GLY A 129 6.98 20.11 16.39
N LYS A 130 6.64 19.89 15.12
CA LYS A 130 5.32 20.21 14.54
C LYS A 130 4.38 19.01 14.61
N ASN A 131 3.10 19.28 14.35
CA ASN A 131 2.13 18.22 14.18
C ASN A 131 2.50 17.32 12.99
N PRO A 132 2.18 16.02 13.05
CA PRO A 132 2.38 15.14 11.91
C PRO A 132 1.55 15.60 10.70
N ARG A 133 1.97 15.16 9.53
CA ARG A 133 1.32 15.50 8.26
C ARG A 133 0.80 14.28 7.53
N LYS A 134 -0.12 14.48 6.62
CA LYS A 134 -0.52 13.48 5.65
C LYS A 134 0.54 13.32 4.55
N LEU A 135 0.49 12.22 3.81
CA LEU A 135 1.19 12.09 2.53
C LEU A 135 0.65 13.10 1.52
N THR A 136 1.51 13.60 0.65
CA THR A 136 1.07 14.29 -0.57
C THR A 136 0.55 13.26 -1.59
N GLU A 137 -0.10 13.73 -2.66
CA GLU A 137 -0.55 12.84 -3.76
C GLU A 137 0.63 12.18 -4.47
N ARG A 138 1.77 12.88 -4.59
CA ARG A 138 2.99 12.34 -5.16
C ARG A 138 3.60 11.26 -4.27
N GLU A 139 3.66 11.48 -2.98
CA GLU A 139 4.12 10.49 -2.02
C GLU A 139 3.21 9.25 -1.98
N ALA A 140 1.90 9.44 -2.11
CA ALA A 140 0.95 8.34 -2.23
C ALA A 140 1.17 7.50 -3.51
N ALA A 141 1.54 8.16 -4.63
CA ALA A 141 1.94 7.49 -5.87
C ALA A 141 3.22 6.68 -5.68
N ARG A 142 4.27 7.29 -5.13
CA ARG A 142 5.56 6.63 -4.83
C ARG A 142 5.39 5.45 -3.88
N LEU A 143 4.47 5.57 -2.89
CA LEU A 143 4.15 4.50 -1.95
C LEU A 143 3.57 3.25 -2.63
N GLN A 144 2.94 3.41 -3.79
CA GLN A 144 2.47 2.31 -4.65
C GLN A 144 3.49 1.92 -5.72
N GLY A 145 4.64 2.61 -5.79
CA GLY A 145 5.70 2.34 -6.76
C GLY A 145 5.48 2.96 -8.14
N PHE A 146 4.57 3.94 -8.27
CA PHE A 146 4.44 4.71 -9.50
C PHE A 146 5.65 5.64 -9.67
N PRO A 147 6.19 5.77 -10.91
CA PRO A 147 7.30 6.67 -11.20
C PRO A 147 6.88 8.15 -11.12
N ASP A 148 7.84 9.03 -10.97
CA ASP A 148 7.55 10.47 -10.81
C ASP A 148 6.96 11.12 -12.06
N GLU A 149 7.16 10.53 -13.22
CA GLU A 149 6.59 10.95 -14.51
C GLU A 149 5.10 10.62 -14.63
N PHE A 150 4.58 9.76 -13.75
CA PHE A 150 3.16 9.42 -13.75
C PHE A 150 2.31 10.66 -13.47
N VAL A 151 1.42 10.99 -14.40
CA VAL A 151 0.55 12.18 -14.30
C VAL A 151 -0.52 11.97 -13.25
N LEU A 152 -0.51 12.82 -12.22
CA LEU A 152 -1.48 12.76 -11.13
C LEU A 152 -2.82 13.38 -11.55
N SER A 153 -3.92 12.89 -10.98
CA SER A 153 -5.21 13.56 -11.07
C SER A 153 -5.12 14.97 -10.47
N LYS A 154 -5.73 15.95 -11.15
CA LYS A 154 -5.86 17.34 -10.62
C LYS A 154 -6.70 17.40 -9.34
N SER A 155 -7.55 16.42 -9.11
CA SER A 155 -8.35 16.30 -7.90
C SER A 155 -7.62 15.46 -6.85
N THR A 156 -7.25 16.08 -5.74
CA THR A 156 -6.66 15.42 -4.55
C THR A 156 -7.47 14.21 -4.09
N VAL A 157 -8.81 14.34 -4.06
CA VAL A 157 -9.70 13.24 -3.67
C VAL A 157 -9.58 12.06 -4.63
N GLN A 158 -9.55 12.33 -5.94
CA GLN A 158 -9.43 11.27 -6.94
C GLN A 158 -8.04 10.62 -6.92
N ALA A 159 -6.97 11.42 -6.76
CA ALA A 159 -5.62 10.89 -6.64
C ALA A 159 -5.50 9.85 -5.50
N TYR A 160 -5.94 10.21 -4.29
CA TYR A 160 -5.91 9.26 -3.17
C TYR A 160 -6.82 8.04 -3.38
N LYS A 161 -8.00 8.21 -3.99
CA LYS A 161 -8.86 7.07 -4.34
C LYS A 161 -8.17 6.13 -5.33
N GLN A 162 -7.51 6.67 -6.34
CA GLN A 162 -6.78 5.88 -7.34
C GLN A 162 -5.65 5.10 -6.67
N PHE A 163 -4.77 5.76 -5.90
CA PHE A 163 -3.65 5.07 -5.24
C PHE A 163 -4.09 4.12 -4.14
N GLY A 164 -5.13 4.44 -3.38
CA GLY A 164 -5.68 3.52 -2.38
C GLY A 164 -6.27 2.25 -2.98
N ASN A 165 -6.84 2.34 -4.19
CA ASN A 165 -7.41 1.20 -4.93
C ASN A 165 -6.39 0.51 -5.85
N SER A 166 -5.25 1.14 -6.14
CA SER A 166 -4.26 0.57 -7.05
C SER A 166 -3.58 -0.65 -6.46
N VAL A 167 -2.96 -1.42 -7.34
CA VAL A 167 -1.99 -2.45 -6.97
C VAL A 167 -0.61 -1.81 -6.72
N SER A 168 0.25 -2.50 -6.01
CA SER A 168 1.67 -2.13 -5.90
C SER A 168 2.38 -2.47 -7.22
N VAL A 169 2.91 -1.45 -7.90
CA VAL A 169 3.55 -1.59 -9.22
C VAL A 169 4.69 -2.60 -9.21
N PRO A 170 5.64 -2.58 -8.24
CA PRO A 170 6.74 -3.56 -8.23
C PRO A 170 6.27 -5.00 -8.07
N VAL A 171 5.20 -5.25 -7.32
CA VAL A 171 4.66 -6.60 -7.16
C VAL A 171 4.07 -7.11 -8.47
N ILE A 172 3.26 -6.29 -9.15
CA ILE A 172 2.66 -6.67 -10.45
C ILE A 172 3.74 -6.83 -11.51
N HIS A 173 4.75 -5.95 -11.52
CA HIS A 173 5.89 -6.08 -12.44
C HIS A 173 6.60 -7.41 -12.26
N ALA A 174 6.94 -7.79 -11.03
CA ALA A 174 7.60 -9.07 -10.75
C ALA A 174 6.74 -10.29 -11.14
N ILE A 175 5.41 -10.22 -10.97
CA ILE A 175 4.49 -11.28 -11.44
C ILE A 175 4.47 -11.32 -12.97
N ALA A 176 4.37 -10.15 -13.64
CA ALA A 176 4.34 -10.04 -15.09
C ALA A 176 5.62 -10.60 -15.73
N GLU A 177 6.81 -10.31 -15.16
CA GLU A 177 8.08 -10.89 -15.60
C GLU A 177 8.09 -12.43 -15.53
N LYS A 178 7.45 -13.01 -14.51
CA LYS A 178 7.31 -14.48 -14.41
C LYS A 178 6.39 -15.03 -15.49
N ILE A 179 5.29 -14.33 -15.78
CA ILE A 179 4.34 -14.72 -16.83
C ILE A 179 4.98 -14.59 -18.23
N ALA A 180 5.70 -13.49 -18.48
CA ALA A 180 6.33 -13.22 -19.78
C ALA A 180 7.35 -14.28 -20.22
N ARG A 181 7.85 -15.11 -19.30
CA ARG A 181 8.79 -16.19 -19.62
C ARG A 181 8.14 -17.37 -20.36
N PHE A 182 6.84 -17.39 -20.45
CA PHE A 182 6.07 -18.44 -21.13
C PHE A 182 5.70 -18.06 -22.57
N PHE A 183 6.04 -16.84 -22.99
CA PHE A 183 5.77 -16.29 -24.32
C PHE A 183 7.04 -15.74 -24.97
#